data_c21133578e3aff0d874960fb16f140f4
#
_entry.id   c21133578e3aff0d874960fb16f140f4
#
_cell.length_a   1.000
_cell.length_b   1.000
_cell.length_c   1.000
_cell.angle_alpha   90.00
_cell.angle_beta   90.00
_cell.angle_gamma   90.00
#
_symmetry.space_group_name_H-M   'P 1'
#
loop_
_entity.id
_entity.type
_entity.pdbx_description
1 polymer ?
#
loop_
_entity_poly.entity_id
_entity_poly.type
_entity_poly.pdbx_seq_one_letter_code
_entity_poly.pdbx_strand_id
1 'polypeptide(L)'
;PFEFVRKIAHNVELYLGYARGLGNDGQASLAMDNLKRLCGGAFSLHYVLLLAASNLPKAQFDHFVAQLESFLFYYIFTKTPTKELERNFSIWADDLRAIAATTDPLEQTTRLNTFIADKFQKNMAAKEGELSDALKRYTLYSMQQYRTRYLLSKLTQYVDLAYKGLRTPGPLGEYTVLEIEHILPNTPERDLRDDFTKRNPQAQYDDYKIKLGNLTLLEKPINIVASNNFFALKKSAYANCKYYLTSSIAGLATVGKNSSITRINEKLLSFDDWTAENIDKRQAMLMALARDIWKVKEMDTGR
;
A
#
# COMPACT_ATOMS: atom_id res chain seq x y z
N PRO A 1 25.06 33.18 -14.82
CA PRO A 1 25.28 32.76 -13.42
C PRO A 1 23.98 32.82 -12.58
N PHE A 2 23.19 33.92 -12.65
CA PHE A 2 21.99 34.12 -11.85
C PHE A 2 20.85 33.15 -12.19
N GLU A 3 20.66 32.74 -13.44
CA GLU A 3 19.66 31.80 -13.86
C GLU A 3 19.90 30.39 -13.27
N PHE A 4 21.13 29.94 -13.27
CA PHE A 4 21.56 28.68 -12.65
C PHE A 4 21.29 28.66 -11.14
N VAL A 5 21.62 29.75 -10.42
CA VAL A 5 21.34 29.86 -8.99
C VAL A 5 19.84 29.85 -8.70
N ARG A 6 19.04 30.56 -9.49
CA ARG A 6 17.56 30.51 -9.36
C ARG A 6 16.99 29.12 -9.58
N LYS A 7 17.50 28.38 -10.56
CA LYS A 7 17.08 27.00 -10.85
C LYS A 7 17.43 26.06 -9.69
N ILE A 8 18.61 26.21 -9.10
CA ILE A 8 18.98 25.44 -7.88
C ILE A 8 18.05 25.80 -6.73
N ALA A 9 17.83 27.08 -6.43
CA ALA A 9 16.95 27.50 -5.35
C ALA A 9 15.52 26.94 -5.53
N HIS A 10 14.97 27.04 -6.72
CA HIS A 10 13.66 26.47 -7.04
C HIS A 10 13.60 24.94 -6.83
N ASN A 11 14.62 24.21 -7.28
CA ASN A 11 14.68 22.75 -7.08
C ASN A 11 14.81 22.38 -5.60
N VAL A 12 15.49 23.19 -4.78
CA VAL A 12 15.57 22.99 -3.32
C VAL A 12 14.20 23.20 -2.68
N GLU A 13 13.45 24.23 -3.07
CA GLU A 13 12.09 24.47 -2.58
C GLU A 13 11.15 23.32 -2.93
N LEU A 14 11.18 22.82 -4.17
CA LEU A 14 10.42 21.64 -4.60
C LEU A 14 10.81 20.41 -3.78
N TYR A 15 12.10 20.14 -3.64
CA TYR A 15 12.59 19.00 -2.86
C TYR A 15 12.07 19.04 -1.42
N LEU A 16 12.16 20.20 -0.77
CA LEU A 16 11.65 20.38 0.60
C LEU A 16 10.13 20.23 0.67
N GLY A 17 9.40 20.70 -0.35
CA GLY A 17 7.98 20.51 -0.50
C GLY A 17 7.61 19.02 -0.62
N TYR A 18 8.26 18.29 -1.50
CA TYR A 18 8.07 16.85 -1.70
C TYR A 18 8.37 16.05 -0.42
N ALA A 19 9.43 16.39 0.29
CA ALA A 19 9.77 15.78 1.58
C ALA A 19 8.68 15.98 2.65
N ARG A 20 7.88 17.04 2.53
CA ARG A 20 6.71 17.29 3.40
C ARG A 20 5.42 16.63 2.91
N GLY A 21 5.39 16.11 1.67
CA GLY A 21 4.19 15.52 1.06
C GLY A 21 3.37 16.50 0.23
N LEU A 22 3.98 17.63 -0.18
CA LEU A 22 3.35 18.59 -1.08
C LEU A 22 3.53 18.16 -2.54
N GLY A 23 2.59 18.55 -3.40
CA GLY A 23 2.68 18.40 -4.84
C GLY A 23 3.61 19.42 -5.49
N ASN A 24 3.73 19.36 -6.82
CA ASN A 24 4.52 20.32 -7.60
C ASN A 24 3.92 21.74 -7.63
N ASP A 25 2.67 21.90 -7.19
CA ASP A 25 1.99 23.18 -6.96
C ASP A 25 2.16 23.74 -5.54
N GLY A 26 2.93 23.06 -4.70
CA GLY A 26 3.13 23.40 -3.29
C GLY A 26 1.94 23.11 -2.38
N GLN A 27 0.89 22.48 -2.87
CA GLN A 27 -0.28 22.11 -2.07
C GLN A 27 -0.18 20.65 -1.60
N ALA A 28 -0.96 20.30 -0.57
CA ALA A 28 -1.03 18.92 -0.08
C ALA A 28 -1.48 17.97 -1.21
N SER A 29 -0.73 16.88 -1.40
CA SER A 29 -1.04 15.84 -2.39
C SER A 29 -1.15 14.49 -1.71
N LEU A 30 -2.29 13.80 -1.92
CA LEU A 30 -2.50 12.45 -1.40
C LEU A 30 -1.51 11.46 -2.01
N ALA A 31 -1.16 11.61 -3.30
CA ALA A 31 -0.20 10.76 -3.97
C ALA A 31 1.20 10.92 -3.35
N MET A 32 1.62 12.16 -3.08
CA MET A 32 2.90 12.45 -2.42
C MET A 32 2.93 11.96 -0.97
N ASP A 33 1.84 12.10 -0.20
CA ASP A 33 1.76 11.56 1.17
C ASP A 33 1.88 10.04 1.18
N ASN A 34 1.22 9.33 0.25
CA ASN A 34 1.33 7.88 0.09
C ASN A 34 2.76 7.45 -0.25
N LEU A 35 3.37 8.09 -1.26
CA LEU A 35 4.74 7.81 -1.68
C LEU A 35 5.74 8.03 -0.55
N LYS A 36 5.62 9.15 0.18
CA LYS A 36 6.44 9.45 1.36
C LYS A 36 6.31 8.37 2.44
N ARG A 37 5.10 7.87 2.71
CA ARG A 37 4.87 6.81 3.70
C ARG A 37 5.47 5.48 3.28
N LEU A 38 5.45 5.15 1.99
CA LEU A 38 6.13 3.97 1.46
C LEU A 38 7.65 4.07 1.58
N CYS A 39 8.22 5.17 1.09
CA CYS A 39 9.67 5.37 1.02
C CYS A 39 10.29 5.57 2.41
N GLY A 40 9.61 6.32 3.29
CA GLY A 40 10.17 6.78 4.55
C GLY A 40 11.42 7.65 4.34
N GLY A 41 12.21 7.84 5.39
CA GLY A 41 13.47 8.60 5.30
C GLY A 41 14.65 7.80 4.72
N ALA A 42 14.49 6.48 4.54
CA ALA A 42 15.58 5.60 4.11
C ALA A 42 15.75 5.49 2.58
N PHE A 43 14.76 5.92 1.81
CA PHE A 43 14.79 5.86 0.35
C PHE A 43 14.58 7.27 -0.24
N SER A 44 15.59 7.80 -0.90
CA SER A 44 15.59 9.17 -1.44
C SER A 44 15.74 9.25 -2.97
N LEU A 45 16.05 8.14 -3.64
CA LEU A 45 16.34 8.13 -5.07
C LEU A 45 15.15 8.60 -5.93
N HIS A 46 13.91 8.41 -5.45
CA HIS A 46 12.68 8.83 -6.13
C HIS A 46 12.60 10.34 -6.37
N TYR A 47 13.30 11.17 -5.58
CA TYR A 47 13.32 12.62 -5.79
C TYR A 47 13.93 13.03 -7.13
N VAL A 48 14.82 12.21 -7.71
CA VAL A 48 15.37 12.45 -9.06
C VAL A 48 14.25 12.51 -10.10
N LEU A 49 13.31 11.57 -10.04
CA LEU A 49 12.17 11.53 -10.97
C LEU A 49 11.12 12.59 -10.64
N LEU A 50 10.85 12.86 -9.36
CA LEU A 50 9.92 13.90 -8.93
C LEU A 50 10.35 15.29 -9.40
N LEU A 51 11.63 15.63 -9.25
CA LEU A 51 12.20 16.90 -9.73
C LEU A 51 12.17 16.98 -11.27
N ALA A 52 12.42 15.88 -11.97
CA ALA A 52 12.31 15.84 -13.43
C ALA A 52 10.88 16.03 -13.94
N ALA A 53 9.89 15.55 -13.19
CA ALA A 53 8.46 15.65 -13.49
C ALA A 53 7.81 16.95 -12.98
N SER A 54 8.56 17.83 -12.31
CA SER A 54 8.01 18.99 -11.58
C SER A 54 7.20 19.97 -12.44
N ASN A 55 7.49 20.06 -13.73
CA ASN A 55 6.80 20.95 -14.68
C ASN A 55 5.57 20.28 -15.33
N LEU A 56 5.20 19.06 -14.97
CA LEU A 56 3.94 18.47 -15.42
C LEU A 56 2.74 19.23 -14.83
N PRO A 57 1.62 19.34 -15.53
CA PRO A 57 0.35 19.77 -14.94
C PRO A 57 0.00 18.95 -13.70
N LYS A 58 -0.61 19.57 -12.71
CA LYS A 58 -0.90 18.95 -11.41
C LYS A 58 -1.53 17.54 -11.51
N ALA A 59 -2.55 17.38 -12.34
CA ALA A 59 -3.24 16.10 -12.50
C ALA A 59 -2.31 15.01 -13.06
N GLN A 60 -1.46 15.35 -14.02
CA GLN A 60 -0.46 14.44 -14.60
C GLN A 60 0.65 14.13 -13.58
N PHE A 61 1.08 15.13 -12.80
CA PHE A 61 2.06 14.93 -11.74
C PHE A 61 1.53 13.98 -10.65
N ASP A 62 0.31 14.22 -10.14
CA ASP A 62 -0.31 13.35 -9.13
C ASP A 62 -0.51 11.92 -9.66
N HIS A 63 -0.90 11.77 -10.94
CA HIS A 63 -0.97 10.47 -11.59
C HIS A 63 0.40 9.79 -11.66
N PHE A 64 1.43 10.50 -12.14
CA PHE A 64 2.80 10.01 -12.20
C PHE A 64 3.29 9.54 -10.83
N VAL A 65 3.08 10.34 -9.76
CA VAL A 65 3.47 10.00 -8.40
C VAL A 65 2.76 8.73 -7.91
N ALA A 66 1.48 8.55 -8.22
CA ALA A 66 0.74 7.34 -7.86
C ALA A 66 1.28 6.10 -8.60
N GLN A 67 1.71 6.24 -9.86
CA GLN A 67 2.34 5.14 -10.60
C GLN A 67 3.76 4.84 -10.09
N LEU A 68 4.51 5.88 -9.70
CA LEU A 68 5.82 5.74 -9.06
C LEU A 68 5.69 5.05 -7.69
N GLU A 69 4.65 5.35 -6.90
CA GLU A 69 4.32 4.61 -5.67
C GLU A 69 4.15 3.11 -5.97
N SER A 70 3.37 2.76 -6.99
CA SER A 70 3.15 1.37 -7.40
C SER A 70 4.45 0.67 -7.82
N PHE A 71 5.24 1.34 -8.66
CA PHE A 71 6.55 0.84 -9.10
C PHE A 71 7.50 0.60 -7.91
N LEU A 72 7.64 1.58 -7.02
CA LEU A 72 8.52 1.47 -5.87
C LEU A 72 8.05 0.45 -4.83
N PHE A 73 6.74 0.21 -4.74
CA PHE A 73 6.22 -0.88 -3.90
C PHE A 73 6.84 -2.22 -4.31
N TYR A 74 6.86 -2.55 -5.61
CA TYR A 74 7.51 -3.78 -6.09
C TYR A 74 8.98 -3.85 -5.71
N TYR A 75 9.75 -2.79 -5.97
CA TYR A 75 11.18 -2.77 -5.72
C TYR A 75 11.54 -2.82 -4.23
N ILE A 76 10.78 -2.11 -3.39
CA ILE A 76 11.01 -2.09 -1.94
C ILE A 76 10.62 -3.45 -1.33
N PHE A 77 9.46 -4.00 -1.69
CA PHE A 77 8.96 -5.24 -1.09
C PHE A 77 9.70 -6.50 -1.57
N THR A 78 10.31 -6.47 -2.75
CA THR A 78 11.25 -7.51 -3.21
C THR A 78 12.67 -7.30 -2.68
N LYS A 79 12.93 -6.23 -1.91
CA LYS A 79 14.26 -5.86 -1.40
C LYS A 79 15.30 -5.70 -2.52
N THR A 80 14.86 -5.25 -3.68
CA THR A 80 15.74 -4.98 -4.81
C THR A 80 16.77 -3.90 -4.44
N PRO A 81 18.07 -4.12 -4.69
CA PRO A 81 19.10 -3.14 -4.40
C PRO A 81 18.86 -1.82 -5.14
N THR A 82 18.99 -0.67 -4.45
CA THR A 82 18.79 0.66 -5.04
C THR A 82 19.71 0.95 -6.22
N LYS A 83 20.88 0.32 -6.27
CA LYS A 83 21.85 0.44 -7.36
C LYS A 83 21.25 0.04 -8.73
N GLU A 84 20.27 -0.87 -8.75
CA GLU A 84 19.56 -1.22 -9.99
C GLU A 84 18.74 -0.04 -10.54
N LEU A 85 18.25 0.83 -9.67
CA LEU A 85 17.44 1.98 -10.02
C LEU A 85 18.26 3.23 -10.36
N GLU A 86 19.44 3.39 -9.78
CA GLU A 86 20.25 4.61 -9.93
C GLU A 86 20.51 4.97 -11.38
N ARG A 87 21.01 4.01 -12.17
CA ARG A 87 21.26 4.20 -13.60
C ARG A 87 19.99 4.49 -14.38
N ASN A 88 18.95 3.72 -14.12
CA ASN A 88 17.67 3.86 -14.81
C ASN A 88 17.03 5.21 -14.52
N PHE A 89 17.01 5.64 -13.26
CA PHE A 89 16.39 6.89 -12.85
C PHE A 89 17.10 8.11 -13.44
N SER A 90 18.40 8.05 -13.62
CA SER A 90 19.15 9.12 -14.32
C SER A 90 18.68 9.28 -15.77
N ILE A 91 18.55 8.17 -16.51
CA ILE A 91 18.08 8.17 -17.91
C ILE A 91 16.60 8.58 -17.97
N TRP A 92 15.78 8.01 -17.10
CA TRP A 92 14.33 8.31 -17.06
C TRP A 92 14.01 9.74 -16.67
N ALA A 93 14.89 10.39 -15.91
CA ALA A 93 14.75 11.80 -15.58
C ALA A 93 14.86 12.69 -16.83
N ASP A 94 15.72 12.34 -17.79
CA ASP A 94 15.82 13.08 -19.06
C ASP A 94 14.57 12.87 -19.93
N ASP A 95 14.07 11.63 -20.01
CA ASP A 95 12.79 11.34 -20.69
C ASP A 95 11.63 12.16 -20.09
N LEU A 96 11.54 12.22 -18.74
CA LEU A 96 10.49 12.97 -18.04
C LEU A 96 10.58 14.47 -18.25
N ARG A 97 11.79 15.05 -18.28
CA ARG A 97 11.98 16.48 -18.60
C ARG A 97 11.49 16.79 -20.02
N ALA A 98 11.78 15.90 -20.97
CA ALA A 98 11.31 16.05 -22.35
C ALA A 98 9.78 15.95 -22.45
N ILE A 99 9.16 15.05 -21.69
CA ILE A 99 7.69 14.93 -21.60
C ILE A 99 7.10 16.20 -20.98
N ALA A 100 7.65 16.66 -19.86
CA ALA A 100 7.17 17.85 -19.16
C ALA A 100 7.30 19.15 -20.00
N ALA A 101 8.23 19.18 -20.95
CA ALA A 101 8.40 20.28 -21.89
C ALA A 101 7.47 20.24 -23.11
N THR A 102 6.69 19.15 -23.30
CA THR A 102 5.70 19.02 -24.39
C THR A 102 4.56 20.01 -24.15
N THR A 103 4.25 20.82 -25.15
CA THR A 103 3.24 21.92 -25.05
C THR A 103 1.83 21.45 -25.38
N ASP A 104 1.67 20.43 -26.23
CA ASP A 104 0.36 19.85 -26.52
C ASP A 104 -0.08 18.93 -25.36
N PRO A 105 -1.21 19.20 -24.68
CA PRO A 105 -1.63 18.44 -23.51
C PRO A 105 -1.99 16.97 -23.80
N LEU A 106 -2.51 16.68 -25.00
CA LEU A 106 -2.87 15.31 -25.40
C LEU A 106 -1.62 14.50 -25.71
N GLU A 107 -0.69 15.08 -26.47
CA GLU A 107 0.62 14.47 -26.73
C GLU A 107 1.38 14.24 -25.43
N GLN A 108 1.41 15.23 -24.52
CA GLN A 108 2.07 15.11 -23.22
C GLN A 108 1.50 13.96 -22.40
N THR A 109 0.16 13.84 -22.32
CA THR A 109 -0.52 12.73 -21.62
C THR A 109 -0.17 11.38 -22.26
N THR A 110 -0.20 11.30 -23.58
CA THR A 110 0.12 10.08 -24.33
C THR A 110 1.57 9.65 -24.09
N ARG A 111 2.52 10.58 -24.14
CA ARG A 111 3.94 10.32 -23.86
C ARG A 111 4.17 9.89 -22.43
N LEU A 112 3.47 10.51 -21.46
CA LEU A 112 3.55 10.11 -20.05
C LEU A 112 3.02 8.69 -19.82
N ASN A 113 1.87 8.34 -20.39
CA ASN A 113 1.31 6.99 -20.32
C ASN A 113 2.24 5.95 -20.95
N THR A 114 2.84 6.28 -22.11
CA THR A 114 3.84 5.43 -22.77
C THR A 114 5.07 5.23 -21.88
N PHE A 115 5.57 6.30 -21.27
CA PHE A 115 6.68 6.23 -20.30
C PHE A 115 6.34 5.30 -19.14
N ILE A 116 5.18 5.45 -18.53
CA ILE A 116 4.73 4.62 -17.39
C ILE A 116 4.62 3.15 -17.82
N ALA A 117 4.04 2.87 -18.98
CA ALA A 117 3.92 1.52 -19.50
C ALA A 117 5.29 0.88 -19.75
N ASP A 118 6.19 1.60 -20.41
CA ASP A 118 7.50 1.08 -20.82
C ASP A 118 8.49 0.97 -19.64
N LYS A 119 8.48 1.92 -18.72
CA LYS A 119 9.45 1.98 -17.62
C LYS A 119 8.93 1.35 -16.34
N PHE A 120 7.66 1.55 -15.99
CA PHE A 120 7.13 1.01 -14.74
C PHE A 120 6.45 -0.34 -14.96
N GLN A 121 5.45 -0.42 -15.83
CA GLN A 121 4.65 -1.64 -15.99
C GLN A 121 5.49 -2.84 -16.45
N LYS A 122 6.37 -2.68 -17.43
CA LYS A 122 7.24 -3.78 -17.88
C LYS A 122 8.17 -4.30 -16.79
N ASN A 123 8.77 -3.38 -16.01
CA ASN A 123 9.65 -3.77 -14.91
C ASN A 123 8.88 -4.39 -13.74
N MET A 124 7.67 -3.91 -13.43
CA MET A 124 6.79 -4.51 -12.43
C MET A 124 6.37 -5.92 -12.85
N ALA A 125 5.98 -6.11 -14.12
CA ALA A 125 5.62 -7.43 -14.65
C ALA A 125 6.79 -8.43 -14.56
N ALA A 126 8.01 -7.99 -14.81
CA ALA A 126 9.20 -8.83 -14.63
C ALA A 126 9.45 -9.25 -13.17
N LYS A 127 9.00 -8.44 -12.19
CA LYS A 127 9.14 -8.71 -10.75
C LYS A 127 7.91 -9.31 -10.09
N GLU A 128 6.86 -9.64 -10.84
CA GLU A 128 5.59 -10.15 -10.27
C GLU A 128 5.78 -11.46 -9.49
N GLY A 129 6.62 -12.37 -9.98
CA GLY A 129 6.96 -13.61 -9.29
C GLY A 129 7.70 -13.36 -7.97
N GLU A 130 8.69 -12.48 -7.98
CA GLU A 130 9.45 -12.10 -6.78
C GLU A 130 8.56 -11.44 -5.73
N LEU A 131 7.67 -10.53 -6.14
CA LEU A 131 6.72 -9.87 -5.24
C LEU A 131 5.74 -10.88 -4.65
N SER A 132 5.21 -11.78 -5.48
CA SER A 132 4.31 -12.85 -5.02
C SER A 132 4.97 -13.68 -3.93
N ASP A 133 6.20 -14.11 -4.14
CA ASP A 133 6.98 -14.87 -3.17
C ASP A 133 7.29 -14.08 -1.90
N ALA A 134 7.64 -12.81 -2.03
CA ALA A 134 7.90 -11.93 -0.90
C ALA A 134 6.64 -11.75 -0.03
N LEU A 135 5.48 -11.50 -0.64
CA LEU A 135 4.22 -11.35 0.07
C LEU A 135 3.72 -12.67 0.68
N LYS A 136 3.93 -13.81 0.00
CA LYS A 136 3.58 -15.13 0.54
C LYS A 136 4.34 -15.44 1.83
N ARG A 137 5.59 -15.01 1.92
CA ARG A 137 6.45 -15.20 3.10
C ARG A 137 6.47 -14.00 4.03
N TYR A 138 5.62 -12.99 3.76
CA TYR A 138 5.65 -11.75 4.52
C TYR A 138 5.26 -11.95 5.99
N THR A 139 6.10 -11.43 6.88
CA THR A 139 5.90 -11.39 8.32
C THR A 139 6.09 -9.97 8.85
N LEU A 140 5.72 -9.73 10.09
CA LEU A 140 5.94 -8.46 10.80
C LEU A 140 7.41 -7.99 10.73
N TYR A 141 8.36 -8.93 10.63
CA TYR A 141 9.80 -8.64 10.59
C TYR A 141 10.38 -8.57 9.16
N SER A 142 9.56 -8.76 8.13
CA SER A 142 10.03 -8.71 6.74
C SER A 142 10.52 -7.33 6.34
N MET A 143 9.93 -6.27 6.92
CA MET A 143 10.22 -4.86 6.66
C MET A 143 10.24 -4.06 7.96
N GLN A 144 10.68 -2.80 7.87
CA GLN A 144 10.53 -1.85 8.97
C GLN A 144 9.05 -1.66 9.32
N GLN A 145 8.73 -1.48 10.59
CA GLN A 145 7.36 -1.41 11.09
C GLN A 145 6.49 -0.37 10.35
N TYR A 146 7.05 0.77 9.96
CA TYR A 146 6.28 1.79 9.23
C TYR A 146 5.82 1.30 7.85
N ARG A 147 6.57 0.41 7.18
CA ARG A 147 6.18 -0.21 5.90
C ARG A 147 5.11 -1.27 6.06
N THR A 148 5.17 -2.05 7.13
CA THR A 148 4.07 -2.98 7.48
C THR A 148 2.79 -2.19 7.77
N ARG A 149 2.90 -1.09 8.50
CA ARG A 149 1.78 -0.18 8.77
C ARG A 149 1.25 0.46 7.48
N TYR A 150 2.12 0.92 6.59
CA TYR A 150 1.73 1.42 5.27
C TYR A 150 0.97 0.36 4.46
N LEU A 151 1.50 -0.87 4.37
CA LEU A 151 0.86 -1.99 3.66
C LEU A 151 -0.56 -2.25 4.19
N LEU A 152 -0.70 -2.44 5.49
CA LEU A 152 -2.01 -2.69 6.13
C LEU A 152 -2.97 -1.49 5.95
N SER A 153 -2.45 -0.26 6.03
CA SER A 153 -3.25 0.95 5.82
C SER A 153 -3.80 1.06 4.39
N LYS A 154 -2.99 0.76 3.39
CA LYS A 154 -3.42 0.76 1.98
C LYS A 154 -4.45 -0.35 1.70
N LEU A 155 -4.24 -1.54 2.26
CA LEU A 155 -5.21 -2.65 2.17
C LEU A 155 -6.55 -2.27 2.81
N THR A 156 -6.51 -1.68 4.01
CA THR A 156 -7.73 -1.24 4.72
C THR A 156 -8.43 -0.12 3.96
N GLN A 157 -7.70 0.91 3.50
CA GLN A 157 -8.24 2.01 2.72
C GLN A 157 -8.93 1.51 1.43
N TYR A 158 -8.29 0.59 0.70
CA TYR A 158 -8.84 0.03 -0.54
C TYR A 158 -10.18 -0.69 -0.29
N VAL A 159 -10.24 -1.51 0.75
CA VAL A 159 -11.46 -2.24 1.12
C VAL A 159 -12.56 -1.28 1.58
N ASP A 160 -12.22 -0.29 2.43
CA ASP A 160 -13.17 0.71 2.92
C ASP A 160 -13.74 1.57 1.79
N LEU A 161 -12.89 1.97 0.84
CA LEU A 161 -13.31 2.75 -0.32
C LEU A 161 -14.37 1.98 -1.13
N ALA A 162 -14.09 0.71 -1.43
CA ALA A 162 -15.00 -0.16 -2.16
C ALA A 162 -16.29 -0.43 -1.35
N TYR A 163 -16.16 -0.70 -0.05
CA TYR A 163 -17.31 -0.95 0.84
C TYR A 163 -18.26 0.25 0.93
N LYS A 164 -17.70 1.45 1.06
CA LYS A 164 -18.46 2.71 1.13
C LYS A 164 -18.94 3.21 -0.24
N GLY A 165 -18.55 2.58 -1.33
CA GLY A 165 -18.89 3.01 -2.70
C GLY A 165 -18.25 4.35 -3.08
N LEU A 166 -17.13 4.71 -2.44
CA LEU A 166 -16.41 5.96 -2.71
C LEU A 166 -15.46 5.78 -3.90
N ARG A 167 -15.28 6.84 -4.68
CA ARG A 167 -14.36 6.85 -5.84
C ARG A 167 -12.99 7.42 -5.49
N THR A 168 -12.94 8.36 -4.56
CA THR A 168 -11.72 9.06 -4.17
C THR A 168 -11.32 8.69 -2.75
N PRO A 169 -10.10 8.20 -2.52
CA PRO A 169 -9.63 7.89 -1.18
C PRO A 169 -9.42 9.15 -0.35
N GLY A 170 -9.68 9.05 0.96
CA GLY A 170 -9.25 10.02 1.95
C GLY A 170 -7.75 9.89 2.26
N PRO A 171 -7.22 10.73 3.17
CA PRO A 171 -5.83 10.68 3.59
C PRO A 171 -5.46 9.33 4.22
N LEU A 172 -4.32 8.75 3.80
CA LEU A 172 -3.83 7.49 4.37
C LEU A 172 -3.50 7.62 5.87
N GLY A 173 -3.25 8.84 6.33
CA GLY A 173 -3.01 9.17 7.74
C GLY A 173 -4.09 8.68 8.69
N GLU A 174 -5.36 8.62 8.25
CA GLU A 174 -6.47 8.10 9.04
C GLU A 174 -6.32 6.63 9.42
N TYR A 175 -5.62 5.85 8.60
CA TYR A 175 -5.38 4.42 8.81
C TYR A 175 -4.04 4.16 9.49
N THR A 176 -3.04 5.00 9.28
CA THR A 176 -1.70 4.79 9.86
C THR A 176 -1.63 5.05 11.36
N VAL A 177 -2.63 5.68 11.96
CA VAL A 177 -2.74 5.90 13.41
C VAL A 177 -3.38 4.72 14.16
N LEU A 178 -3.93 3.74 13.42
CA LEU A 178 -4.55 2.55 14.01
C LEU A 178 -3.50 1.61 14.61
N GLU A 179 -3.94 0.81 15.58
CA GLU A 179 -3.11 -0.23 16.17
C GLU A 179 -2.96 -1.42 15.22
N ILE A 180 -1.77 -2.01 15.17
CA ILE A 180 -1.57 -3.31 14.50
C ILE A 180 -1.98 -4.39 15.49
N GLU A 181 -3.07 -5.06 15.20
CA GLU A 181 -3.63 -6.17 15.98
C GLU A 181 -3.10 -7.51 15.46
N HIS A 182 -2.77 -8.40 16.41
CA HIS A 182 -2.46 -9.79 16.16
C HIS A 182 -3.70 -10.64 16.46
N ILE A 183 -4.35 -11.18 15.43
CA ILE A 183 -5.56 -11.99 15.59
C ILE A 183 -5.25 -13.24 16.42
N LEU A 184 -4.20 -13.99 16.06
CA LEU A 184 -3.54 -14.94 16.96
C LEU A 184 -2.58 -14.14 17.85
N PRO A 185 -2.79 -14.04 19.17
CA PRO A 185 -2.07 -13.12 20.05
C PRO A 185 -0.55 -13.22 19.98
N ASN A 186 0.12 -12.07 20.07
CA ASN A 186 1.58 -12.04 20.13
C ASN A 186 2.15 -12.61 21.42
N THR A 187 1.47 -12.38 22.54
CA THR A 187 1.79 -12.87 23.90
C THR A 187 0.61 -13.67 24.45
N PRO A 188 0.43 -14.93 24.00
CA PRO A 188 -0.70 -15.75 24.44
C PRO A 188 -0.51 -16.25 25.87
N GLU A 189 -1.62 -16.50 26.56
CA GLU A 189 -1.63 -17.39 27.69
C GLU A 189 -1.33 -18.84 27.26
N ARG A 190 -0.91 -19.68 28.21
CA ARG A 190 -0.49 -21.06 27.93
C ARG A 190 -1.60 -21.86 27.23
N ASP A 191 -2.82 -21.77 27.75
CA ASP A 191 -3.96 -22.53 27.24
C ASP A 191 -4.27 -22.23 25.76
N LEU A 192 -4.12 -20.96 25.35
CA LEU A 192 -4.32 -20.55 23.96
C LEU A 192 -3.21 -21.10 23.05
N ARG A 193 -1.96 -21.08 23.52
CA ARG A 193 -0.83 -21.67 22.76
C ARG A 193 -1.01 -23.18 22.61
N ASP A 194 -1.38 -23.87 23.69
CA ASP A 194 -1.58 -25.31 23.69
C ASP A 194 -2.75 -25.72 22.78
N ASP A 195 -3.87 -24.97 22.80
CA ASP A 195 -5.01 -25.16 21.90
C ASP A 195 -4.62 -24.99 20.43
N PHE A 196 -3.88 -23.92 20.08
CA PHE A 196 -3.41 -23.72 18.71
C PHE A 196 -2.52 -24.87 18.24
N THR A 197 -1.54 -25.29 19.07
CA THR A 197 -0.60 -26.37 18.74
C THR A 197 -1.34 -27.70 18.56
N LYS A 198 -2.31 -28.00 19.42
CA LYS A 198 -3.12 -29.22 19.32
C LYS A 198 -3.92 -29.27 18.02
N ARG A 199 -4.51 -28.13 17.61
CA ARG A 199 -5.31 -28.03 16.39
C ARG A 199 -4.48 -27.92 15.13
N ASN A 200 -3.22 -27.54 15.23
CA ASN A 200 -2.34 -27.31 14.11
C ASN A 200 -0.95 -28.01 14.32
N PRO A 201 -0.90 -29.36 14.34
CA PRO A 201 0.28 -30.10 14.75
C PRO A 201 1.49 -29.88 13.83
N GLN A 202 1.32 -29.38 12.61
CA GLN A 202 2.38 -29.08 11.66
C GLN A 202 2.81 -27.58 11.67
N ALA A 203 2.18 -26.74 12.49
CA ALA A 203 2.41 -25.30 12.51
C ALA A 203 3.02 -24.85 13.83
N GLN A 204 4.07 -24.03 13.75
CA GLN A 204 4.65 -23.42 14.93
C GLN A 204 3.91 -22.11 15.27
N TYR A 205 3.46 -21.97 16.52
CA TYR A 205 2.74 -20.77 16.96
C TYR A 205 3.49 -19.47 16.65
N ASP A 206 4.78 -19.45 16.96
CA ASP A 206 5.63 -18.26 16.82
C ASP A 206 5.84 -17.84 15.38
N ASP A 207 5.75 -18.76 14.42
CA ASP A 207 5.83 -18.46 12.99
C ASP A 207 4.51 -17.87 12.48
N TYR A 208 3.38 -18.37 13.00
CA TYR A 208 2.06 -17.94 12.54
C TYR A 208 1.61 -16.62 13.14
N LYS A 209 1.94 -16.33 14.38
CA LYS A 209 1.56 -15.07 15.03
C LYS A 209 2.10 -13.82 14.34
N ILE A 210 3.22 -13.93 13.60
CA ILE A 210 3.88 -12.82 12.91
C ILE A 210 3.53 -12.71 11.43
N LYS A 211 2.82 -13.69 10.83
CA LYS A 211 2.43 -13.66 9.42
C LYS A 211 1.51 -12.47 9.11
N LEU A 212 1.63 -11.91 7.91
CA LEU A 212 0.74 -10.85 7.44
C LEU A 212 -0.73 -11.27 7.53
N GLY A 213 -1.04 -12.53 7.22
CA GLY A 213 -2.40 -13.09 7.35
C GLY A 213 -2.98 -13.00 8.76
N ASN A 214 -2.13 -12.92 9.77
CA ASN A 214 -2.50 -12.75 11.18
C ASN A 214 -2.61 -11.29 11.64
N LEU A 215 -2.27 -10.31 10.78
CA LEU A 215 -2.24 -8.90 11.16
C LEU A 215 -3.43 -8.14 10.59
N THR A 216 -3.99 -7.23 11.38
CA THR A 216 -5.03 -6.29 10.92
C THR A 216 -4.85 -4.93 11.59
N LEU A 217 -5.61 -3.92 11.16
CA LEU A 217 -5.65 -2.61 11.81
C LEU A 217 -6.94 -2.49 12.63
N LEU A 218 -6.81 -1.95 13.84
CA LEU A 218 -7.90 -1.86 14.79
C LEU A 218 -7.85 -0.53 15.54
N GLU A 219 -9.01 0.04 15.87
CA GLU A 219 -9.11 1.19 16.76
C GLU A 219 -8.66 0.81 18.16
N LYS A 220 -7.90 1.69 18.82
CA LYS A 220 -7.35 1.44 20.14
C LYS A 220 -8.39 0.97 21.18
N PRO A 221 -9.60 1.57 21.28
CA PRO A 221 -10.61 1.08 22.22
C PRO A 221 -11.06 -0.36 21.94
N ILE A 222 -11.22 -0.71 20.65
CA ILE A 222 -11.63 -2.06 20.25
C ILE A 222 -10.49 -3.05 20.46
N ASN A 223 -9.24 -2.63 20.23
CA ASN A 223 -8.05 -3.44 20.48
C ASN A 223 -7.92 -3.82 21.97
N ILE A 224 -8.24 -2.90 22.87
CA ILE A 224 -8.27 -3.17 24.32
C ILE A 224 -9.31 -4.24 24.64
N VAL A 225 -10.50 -4.19 24.03
CA VAL A 225 -11.56 -5.20 24.22
C VAL A 225 -11.16 -6.56 23.64
N ALA A 226 -10.56 -6.58 22.46
CA ALA A 226 -10.07 -7.80 21.83
C ALA A 226 -9.00 -8.50 22.67
N SER A 227 -8.03 -7.74 23.23
CA SER A 227 -6.98 -8.22 24.12
C SER A 227 -6.26 -9.49 23.59
N ASN A 228 -5.58 -10.23 24.45
CA ASN A 228 -4.91 -11.49 24.10
C ASN A 228 -5.85 -12.73 24.22
N ASN A 229 -7.12 -12.54 23.84
CA ASN A 229 -8.15 -13.57 23.95
C ASN A 229 -8.13 -14.60 22.80
N PHE A 230 -8.87 -15.69 22.97
CA PHE A 230 -9.23 -16.60 21.90
C PHE A 230 -10.01 -15.90 20.81
N PHE A 231 -9.87 -16.38 19.56
CA PHE A 231 -10.51 -15.79 18.39
C PHE A 231 -12.03 -15.62 18.55
N ALA A 232 -12.71 -16.61 19.12
CA ALA A 232 -14.15 -16.57 19.37
C ALA A 232 -14.58 -15.33 20.19
N LEU A 233 -13.77 -14.92 21.16
CA LEU A 233 -14.02 -13.73 21.99
C LEU A 233 -13.66 -12.44 21.23
N LYS A 234 -12.58 -12.45 20.46
CA LYS A 234 -12.17 -11.31 19.62
C LYS A 234 -13.16 -11.01 18.48
N LYS A 235 -13.85 -12.04 17.97
CA LYS A 235 -14.78 -11.95 16.85
C LYS A 235 -15.86 -10.89 17.07
N SER A 236 -16.42 -10.81 18.30
CA SER A 236 -17.41 -9.79 18.66
C SER A 236 -16.83 -8.36 18.65
N ALA A 237 -15.59 -8.20 19.08
CA ALA A 237 -14.91 -6.91 19.02
C ALA A 237 -14.63 -6.49 17.56
N TYR A 238 -14.17 -7.41 16.73
CA TYR A 238 -13.94 -7.14 15.29
C TYR A 238 -15.22 -6.76 14.55
N ALA A 239 -16.35 -7.37 14.86
CA ALA A 239 -17.64 -7.00 14.27
C ALA A 239 -18.01 -5.52 14.52
N ASN A 240 -17.54 -4.92 15.61
CA ASN A 240 -17.75 -3.51 15.95
C ASN A 240 -16.69 -2.56 15.38
N CYS A 241 -15.67 -3.06 14.66
CA CYS A 241 -14.68 -2.22 14.00
C CYS A 241 -15.30 -1.48 12.83
N LYS A 242 -15.05 -0.17 12.73
CA LYS A 242 -15.56 0.65 11.61
C LYS A 242 -14.86 0.39 10.27
N TYR A 243 -13.72 -0.30 10.29
CA TYR A 243 -12.93 -0.62 9.11
C TYR A 243 -13.27 -2.01 8.58
N TYR A 244 -13.77 -2.04 7.35
CA TYR A 244 -14.40 -3.25 6.80
C TYR A 244 -13.42 -4.40 6.60
N LEU A 245 -12.13 -4.15 6.32
CA LEU A 245 -11.12 -5.22 6.23
C LEU A 245 -10.99 -5.99 7.56
N THR A 246 -11.23 -5.35 8.69
CA THR A 246 -11.19 -5.98 10.01
C THR A 246 -12.55 -6.57 10.39
N SER A 247 -13.64 -5.81 10.23
CA SER A 247 -14.96 -6.33 10.60
C SER A 247 -15.41 -7.51 9.71
N SER A 248 -14.96 -7.59 8.46
CA SER A 248 -15.22 -8.73 7.57
C SER A 248 -14.65 -10.05 8.07
N ILE A 249 -13.63 -10.04 8.94
CA ILE A 249 -13.08 -11.24 9.58
C ILE A 249 -14.18 -11.95 10.40
N ALA A 250 -15.03 -11.18 11.07
CA ALA A 250 -16.12 -11.70 11.88
C ALA A 250 -17.35 -12.12 11.06
N GLY A 251 -17.57 -11.47 9.90
CA GLY A 251 -18.67 -11.78 8.99
C GLY A 251 -18.76 -10.79 7.85
N LEU A 252 -19.17 -11.26 6.68
CA LEU A 252 -19.38 -10.41 5.53
C LEU A 252 -20.76 -9.73 5.60
N ALA A 253 -20.82 -8.43 5.33
CA ALA A 253 -22.08 -7.70 5.29
C ALA A 253 -22.96 -8.18 4.13
N THR A 254 -24.23 -8.45 4.42
CA THR A 254 -25.22 -8.85 3.42
C THR A 254 -26.05 -7.66 2.99
N VAL A 255 -25.89 -7.22 1.76
CA VAL A 255 -26.67 -6.13 1.15
C VAL A 255 -27.02 -6.49 -0.28
N GLY A 256 -28.06 -5.90 -0.81
CA GLY A 256 -28.66 -6.20 -2.11
C GLY A 256 -27.71 -6.54 -3.26
N LYS A 257 -28.23 -7.16 -4.31
CA LYS A 257 -27.45 -7.65 -5.47
C LYS A 257 -26.74 -6.50 -6.21
N ASN A 258 -25.53 -6.77 -6.70
CA ASN A 258 -24.70 -5.84 -7.52
C ASN A 258 -24.28 -4.53 -6.83
N SER A 259 -24.29 -4.49 -5.51
CA SER A 259 -23.78 -3.35 -4.76
C SER A 259 -22.22 -3.32 -4.75
N SER A 260 -21.66 -2.19 -4.39
CA SER A 260 -20.19 -2.08 -4.15
C SER A 260 -19.74 -3.07 -3.07
N ILE A 261 -20.58 -3.31 -2.07
CA ILE A 261 -20.36 -4.26 -0.98
C ILE A 261 -20.29 -5.69 -1.51
N THR A 262 -21.21 -6.10 -2.40
CA THR A 262 -21.17 -7.44 -3.01
C THR A 262 -19.83 -7.66 -3.75
N ARG A 263 -19.42 -6.68 -4.57
CA ARG A 263 -18.15 -6.78 -5.32
C ARG A 263 -16.90 -6.86 -4.44
N ILE A 264 -16.87 -6.15 -3.33
CA ILE A 264 -15.72 -6.25 -2.41
C ILE A 264 -15.77 -7.55 -1.60
N ASN A 265 -16.95 -8.04 -1.23
CA ASN A 265 -17.12 -9.31 -0.53
C ASN A 265 -16.59 -10.51 -1.32
N GLU A 266 -16.67 -10.48 -2.67
CA GLU A 266 -16.07 -11.52 -3.53
C GLU A 266 -14.54 -11.65 -3.36
N LYS A 267 -13.90 -10.61 -2.83
CA LYS A 267 -12.45 -10.54 -2.57
C LYS A 267 -12.07 -10.77 -1.11
N LEU A 268 -13.07 -10.90 -0.22
CA LEU A 268 -12.84 -11.00 1.21
C LEU A 268 -13.26 -12.38 1.74
N LEU A 269 -12.69 -12.73 2.89
CA LEU A 269 -13.03 -13.94 3.63
C LEU A 269 -13.49 -13.60 5.03
N SER A 270 -14.50 -14.30 5.53
CA SER A 270 -14.86 -14.34 6.95
C SER A 270 -14.47 -15.71 7.53
N PHE A 271 -14.29 -15.77 8.83
CA PHE A 271 -13.79 -16.96 9.50
C PHE A 271 -14.61 -17.28 10.74
N ASP A 272 -14.90 -18.56 10.94
CA ASP A 272 -15.54 -19.05 12.15
C ASP A 272 -14.54 -19.47 13.21
N ASP A 273 -13.30 -19.77 12.78
CA ASP A 273 -12.20 -20.18 13.64
C ASP A 273 -10.87 -19.62 13.13
N TRP A 274 -9.84 -19.66 13.97
CA TRP A 274 -8.52 -19.09 13.65
C TRP A 274 -7.44 -20.17 13.74
N THR A 275 -7.23 -20.85 12.63
CA THR A 275 -6.26 -21.92 12.45
C THR A 275 -5.07 -21.45 11.61
N ALA A 276 -4.01 -22.24 11.56
CA ALA A 276 -2.88 -22.01 10.66
C ALA A 276 -3.35 -21.91 9.19
N GLU A 277 -4.25 -22.82 8.77
CA GLU A 277 -4.83 -22.80 7.42
C GLU A 277 -5.58 -21.50 7.12
N ASN A 278 -6.39 -21.00 8.09
CA ASN A 278 -7.15 -19.78 7.92
C ASN A 278 -6.26 -18.53 7.87
N ILE A 279 -5.15 -18.51 8.62
CA ILE A 279 -4.12 -17.48 8.52
C ILE A 279 -3.49 -17.47 7.12
N ASP A 280 -3.17 -18.65 6.57
CA ASP A 280 -2.60 -18.77 5.22
C ASP A 280 -3.60 -18.38 4.12
N LYS A 281 -4.89 -18.76 4.25
CA LYS A 281 -5.96 -18.31 3.36
C LYS A 281 -6.10 -16.78 3.38
N ARG A 282 -6.09 -16.17 4.57
CA ARG A 282 -6.14 -14.72 4.68
C ARG A 282 -4.89 -14.04 4.11
N GLN A 283 -3.71 -14.61 4.28
CA GLN A 283 -2.49 -14.11 3.64
C GLN A 283 -2.63 -14.09 2.13
N ALA A 284 -3.12 -15.16 1.52
CA ALA A 284 -3.38 -15.23 0.08
C ALA A 284 -4.41 -14.17 -0.37
N MET A 285 -5.48 -13.96 0.41
CA MET A 285 -6.46 -12.91 0.17
C MET A 285 -5.82 -11.51 0.18
N LEU A 286 -5.00 -11.20 1.19
CA LEU A 286 -4.32 -9.89 1.30
C LEU A 286 -3.33 -9.68 0.15
N MET A 287 -2.66 -10.74 -0.32
CA MET A 287 -1.80 -10.71 -1.52
C MET A 287 -2.59 -10.37 -2.79
N ALA A 288 -3.77 -10.95 -2.96
CA ALA A 288 -4.63 -10.64 -4.11
C ALA A 288 -5.08 -9.17 -4.08
N LEU A 289 -5.47 -8.65 -2.92
CA LEU A 289 -5.79 -7.23 -2.74
C LEU A 289 -4.59 -6.33 -3.05
N ALA A 290 -3.39 -6.71 -2.61
CA ALA A 290 -2.17 -5.95 -2.90
C ALA A 290 -1.91 -5.81 -4.41
N ARG A 291 -2.11 -6.87 -5.19
CA ARG A 291 -2.00 -6.82 -6.66
C ARG A 291 -3.00 -5.85 -7.28
N ASP A 292 -4.22 -5.77 -6.76
CA ASP A 292 -5.23 -4.82 -7.24
C ASP A 292 -4.88 -3.36 -6.94
N ILE A 293 -4.24 -3.11 -5.80
CA ILE A 293 -3.86 -1.78 -5.33
C ILE A 293 -2.69 -1.21 -6.14
N TRP A 294 -1.60 -1.98 -6.24
CA TRP A 294 -0.33 -1.54 -6.84
C TRP A 294 -0.14 -2.02 -8.28
N LYS A 295 -1.22 -2.07 -9.05
CA LYS A 295 -1.14 -2.23 -10.51
C LYS A 295 -0.98 -0.87 -11.20
N VAL A 296 -0.33 -0.87 -12.36
CA VAL A 296 -0.32 0.32 -13.21
C VAL A 296 -1.73 0.64 -13.70
N LYS A 297 -2.08 1.91 -13.66
CA LYS A 297 -3.36 2.43 -14.16
C LYS A 297 -3.06 3.48 -15.22
N GLU A 298 -3.79 3.44 -16.33
CA GLU A 298 -3.75 4.51 -17.31
C GLU A 298 -4.43 5.76 -16.76
N MET A 299 -3.94 6.92 -17.16
CA MET A 299 -4.61 8.19 -16.89
C MET A 299 -5.84 8.27 -17.78
N ASP A 300 -7.00 8.56 -17.20
CA ASP A 300 -8.22 8.80 -17.94
C ASP A 300 -8.04 10.04 -18.82
N THR A 301 -8.13 9.86 -20.14
CA THR A 301 -7.98 10.94 -21.12
C THR A 301 -9.28 11.71 -21.36
N GLY A 302 -10.34 11.39 -20.61
CA GLY A 302 -11.60 12.14 -20.63
C GLY A 302 -12.31 12.12 -21.99
N ARG A 303 -12.42 10.92 -22.65
CA ARG A 303 -13.27 10.75 -23.84
C ARG A 303 -14.72 10.57 -23.47
#